data_a57833a338b48158106b8c58e50ddc4f
#
_entry.id   a57833a338b48158106b8c58e50ddc4f
#
_cell.length_a   1.000
_cell.length_b   1.000
_cell.length_c   1.000
_cell.angle_alpha   90.00
_cell.angle_beta   90.00
_cell.angle_gamma   90.00
#
_symmetry.space_group_name_H-M   'P 1'
#
loop_
_entity.id
_entity.type
_entity.pdbx_description
1 polymer ?
#
loop_
_entity_poly.entity_id
_entity_poly.type
_entity_poly.pdbx_seq_one_letter_code
_entity_poly.pdbx_strand_id
1 'polypeptide(L)'
;MKSGQSMRNTSGNEFGDDARVISFIGISAILTVILVCVWVLAPPADIGVAEGQLAPNIISEAYAGGTWSDFELYDNIDMTWSEGDEGDWIFLLFIDTDCPFCYDAGQKHSDYYNQFGSDVKFFTISTELSIPGHSSSKTEIVDFRDKNPNNGCKSDKANCADRPGTPHDWPYIDDLNRDIADDYDLPGTPFYLLLSPDGIVAWNSGQNEGEDPGAAIQSIMGASA
;
A
#
# COMPACT_ATOMS: atom_id res chain seq x y z
N MET A 1 20.88 -57.92 72.45
CA MET A 1 21.34 -57.43 71.14
C MET A 1 20.30 -56.42 70.60
N LYS A 2 20.64 -55.15 70.66
CA LYS A 2 19.72 -54.07 70.17
C LYS A 2 20.09 -53.70 68.77
N SER A 3 19.18 -53.88 67.85
CA SER A 3 19.26 -53.40 66.47
C SER A 3 18.82 -51.92 66.44
N GLY A 4 19.77 -51.05 66.06
CA GLY A 4 19.45 -49.63 65.84
C GLY A 4 19.01 -49.38 64.38
N GLN A 5 17.79 -48.90 64.18
CA GLN A 5 17.33 -48.38 62.88
C GLN A 5 17.78 -46.94 62.75
N SER A 6 18.58 -46.68 61.73
CA SER A 6 18.94 -45.32 61.27
C SER A 6 17.80 -44.73 60.46
N MET A 7 17.14 -43.72 60.97
CA MET A 7 16.24 -42.89 60.21
C MET A 7 17.05 -41.97 59.30
N ARG A 8 16.97 -42.17 57.99
CA ARG A 8 17.45 -41.22 56.99
C ARG A 8 16.46 -40.09 56.85
N ASN A 9 16.90 -38.94 57.25
CA ASN A 9 16.16 -37.69 57.09
C ASN A 9 16.29 -37.23 55.63
N THR A 10 15.24 -37.38 54.82
CA THR A 10 15.15 -36.78 53.49
C THR A 10 14.37 -35.47 53.59
N SER A 11 15.06 -34.44 54.10
CA SER A 11 14.60 -33.07 54.04
C SER A 11 15.57 -32.29 53.15
N GLY A 12 15.16 -31.99 51.97
CA GLY A 12 15.95 -31.15 51.08
C GLY A 12 15.48 -31.26 49.65
N ASN A 13 14.69 -30.30 49.18
CA ASN A 13 14.64 -29.72 47.85
C ASN A 13 13.27 -29.21 47.38
N GLU A 14 12.26 -29.12 48.25
CA GLU A 14 10.98 -28.51 47.79
C GLU A 14 11.05 -26.96 47.66
N PHE A 15 11.93 -26.29 48.40
CA PHE A 15 12.08 -24.82 48.35
C PHE A 15 12.82 -24.33 47.10
N GLY A 16 13.59 -25.15 46.42
CA GLY A 16 14.33 -24.76 45.22
C GLY A 16 13.49 -24.72 43.93
N ASP A 17 12.50 -25.60 43.82
CA ASP A 17 11.66 -25.69 42.65
C ASP A 17 10.57 -24.60 42.63
N ASP A 18 10.01 -24.28 43.80
CA ASP A 18 9.05 -23.18 43.95
C ASP A 18 9.65 -21.81 43.59
N ALA A 19 10.90 -21.55 44.01
CA ALA A 19 11.58 -20.29 43.68
C ALA A 19 11.87 -20.15 42.19
N ARG A 20 12.18 -21.26 41.49
CA ARG A 20 12.36 -21.24 40.02
C ARG A 20 11.05 -21.00 39.30
N VAL A 21 9.98 -21.67 39.69
CA VAL A 21 8.63 -21.48 39.09
C VAL A 21 8.14 -20.05 39.27
N ILE A 22 8.30 -19.49 40.49
CA ILE A 22 7.92 -18.08 40.78
C ILE A 22 8.75 -17.12 39.92
N SER A 23 10.06 -17.38 39.72
CA SER A 23 10.92 -16.55 38.88
C SER A 23 10.50 -16.63 37.41
N PHE A 24 10.15 -17.81 36.90
CA PHE A 24 9.68 -17.97 35.52
C PHE A 24 8.34 -17.25 35.28
N ILE A 25 7.39 -17.37 36.21
CA ILE A 25 6.09 -16.66 36.14
C ILE A 25 6.31 -15.15 36.21
N GLY A 26 7.17 -14.66 37.07
CA GLY A 26 7.48 -13.24 37.18
C GLY A 26 8.11 -12.67 35.91
N ILE A 27 9.10 -13.36 35.33
CA ILE A 27 9.76 -12.95 34.08
C ILE A 27 8.77 -12.97 32.92
N SER A 28 7.95 -14.03 32.82
CA SER A 28 6.92 -14.12 31.75
C SER A 28 5.90 -12.99 31.86
N ALA A 29 5.42 -12.67 33.07
CA ALA A 29 4.49 -11.58 33.28
C ALA A 29 5.10 -10.22 32.90
N ILE A 30 6.37 -9.95 33.27
CA ILE A 30 7.09 -8.72 32.90
C ILE A 30 7.26 -8.62 31.38
N LEU A 31 7.66 -9.71 30.72
CA LEU A 31 7.80 -9.75 29.24
C LEU A 31 6.47 -9.50 28.55
N THR A 32 5.38 -10.08 29.06
CA THR A 32 4.04 -9.84 28.51
C THR A 32 3.62 -8.37 28.67
N VAL A 33 3.86 -7.78 29.83
CA VAL A 33 3.57 -6.35 30.06
C VAL A 33 4.42 -5.47 29.16
N ILE A 34 5.71 -5.76 28.98
CA ILE A 34 6.59 -5.01 28.06
C ILE A 34 6.09 -5.11 26.64
N LEU A 35 5.72 -6.32 26.16
CA LEU A 35 5.18 -6.52 24.83
C LEU A 35 3.87 -5.74 24.59
N VAL A 36 2.96 -5.80 25.57
CA VAL A 36 1.70 -5.02 25.52
C VAL A 36 1.99 -3.52 25.55
N CYS A 37 2.92 -3.04 26.37
CA CYS A 37 3.30 -1.63 26.41
C CYS A 37 3.95 -1.17 25.10
N VAL A 38 4.80 -1.97 24.48
CA VAL A 38 5.39 -1.64 23.17
C VAL A 38 4.30 -1.55 22.09
N TRP A 39 3.33 -2.47 22.11
CA TRP A 39 2.20 -2.48 21.17
C TRP A 39 1.27 -1.26 21.36
N VAL A 40 0.94 -0.92 22.58
CA VAL A 40 0.01 0.19 22.92
C VAL A 40 0.68 1.57 22.79
N LEU A 41 2.01 1.64 22.95
CA LEU A 41 2.79 2.88 22.92
C LEU A 41 3.56 3.07 21.61
N ALA A 42 3.40 2.16 20.62
CA ALA A 42 3.98 2.38 19.30
C ALA A 42 3.43 3.72 18.75
N PRO A 43 4.29 4.65 18.35
CA PRO A 43 3.80 5.86 17.72
C PRO A 43 3.02 5.51 16.46
N PRO A 44 1.98 6.28 16.10
CA PRO A 44 1.34 6.11 14.80
C PRO A 44 2.41 6.24 13.70
N ALA A 45 2.20 5.55 12.58
CA ALA A 45 3.10 5.66 11.43
C ALA A 45 3.16 7.14 10.99
N ASP A 46 4.37 7.61 10.69
CA ASP A 46 4.54 8.93 10.08
C ASP A 46 3.83 8.95 8.71
N ILE A 47 3.21 10.08 8.36
CA ILE A 47 2.58 10.27 7.05
C ILE A 47 3.67 10.57 6.04
N GLY A 48 3.62 9.86 4.89
CA GLY A 48 4.57 10.04 3.81
C GLY A 48 4.49 8.92 2.77
N VAL A 49 5.42 8.96 1.82
CA VAL A 49 5.44 8.00 0.69
C VAL A 49 6.56 6.96 0.79
N ALA A 50 7.41 7.02 1.81
CA ALA A 50 8.43 6.00 2.00
C ALA A 50 7.81 4.70 2.53
N GLU A 51 8.43 3.57 2.22
CA GLU A 51 8.01 2.28 2.75
C GLU A 51 7.95 2.29 4.29
N GLY A 52 6.85 1.78 4.84
CA GLY A 52 6.55 1.79 6.27
C GLY A 52 5.81 3.05 6.76
N GLN A 53 5.59 4.06 5.93
CA GLN A 53 4.80 5.25 6.26
C GLN A 53 3.33 5.07 5.86
N LEU A 54 2.43 5.78 6.54
CA LEU A 54 1.05 5.90 6.14
C LEU A 54 0.96 6.85 4.94
N ALA A 55 0.40 6.39 3.83
CA ALA A 55 0.24 7.22 2.64
C ALA A 55 -0.60 8.48 2.96
N PRO A 56 -0.24 9.66 2.42
CA PRO A 56 -1.08 10.86 2.56
C PRO A 56 -2.51 10.60 2.07
N ASN A 57 -3.52 11.18 2.74
CA ASN A 57 -4.89 11.05 2.28
C ASN A 57 -5.09 11.77 0.94
N ILE A 58 -5.85 11.16 0.04
CA ILE A 58 -6.24 11.76 -1.24
C ILE A 58 -7.72 12.15 -1.13
N ILE A 59 -8.01 13.43 -1.32
CA ILE A 59 -9.38 13.96 -1.36
C ILE A 59 -9.53 14.70 -2.70
N SER A 60 -10.34 14.17 -3.60
CA SER A 60 -10.58 14.74 -4.92
C SER A 60 -11.85 14.16 -5.55
N GLU A 61 -12.07 14.39 -6.84
CA GLU A 61 -13.08 13.70 -7.64
C GLU A 61 -12.46 12.53 -8.40
N ALA A 62 -13.15 11.41 -8.45
CA ALA A 62 -12.77 10.24 -9.25
C ALA A 62 -13.81 9.94 -10.33
N TYR A 63 -13.33 9.60 -11.52
CA TYR A 63 -14.16 9.11 -12.61
C TYR A 63 -14.23 7.59 -12.59
N ALA A 64 -15.44 7.08 -12.38
CA ALA A 64 -15.75 5.66 -12.44
C ALA A 64 -17.21 5.45 -12.88
N GLY A 65 -17.50 4.37 -13.58
CA GLY A 65 -18.86 4.05 -13.98
C GLY A 65 -19.55 5.11 -14.86
N GLY A 66 -18.76 5.93 -15.58
CA GLY A 66 -19.27 6.96 -16.50
C GLY A 66 -19.54 8.31 -15.84
N THR A 67 -19.17 8.54 -14.60
CA THR A 67 -19.41 9.80 -13.86
C THR A 67 -18.26 10.16 -12.94
N TRP A 68 -18.10 11.44 -12.65
CA TRP A 68 -17.26 11.97 -11.59
C TRP A 68 -18.02 12.00 -10.27
N SER A 69 -17.37 11.62 -9.19
CA SER A 69 -17.89 11.67 -7.82
C SER A 69 -16.79 11.90 -6.82
N ASP A 70 -17.15 12.39 -5.63
CA ASP A 70 -16.19 12.59 -4.53
C ASP A 70 -15.46 11.29 -4.21
N PHE A 71 -14.15 11.40 -3.95
CA PHE A 71 -13.27 10.30 -3.60
C PHE A 71 -12.40 10.69 -2.40
N GLU A 72 -12.29 9.76 -1.46
CA GLU A 72 -11.34 9.84 -0.36
C GLU A 72 -10.60 8.51 -0.22
N LEU A 73 -9.25 8.57 -0.24
CA LEU A 73 -8.42 7.37 -0.13
C LEU A 73 -8.67 6.64 1.19
N TYR A 74 -8.80 7.39 2.30
CA TYR A 74 -8.96 6.79 3.62
C TYR A 74 -10.30 6.07 3.81
N ASP A 75 -11.31 6.33 2.98
CA ASP A 75 -12.54 5.54 2.95
C ASP A 75 -12.30 4.10 2.41
N ASN A 76 -11.15 3.86 1.78
CA ASN A 76 -10.76 2.57 1.21
C ASN A 76 -9.76 1.81 2.08
N ILE A 77 -9.38 2.34 3.23
CA ILE A 77 -8.36 1.83 4.14
C ILE A 77 -9.02 1.23 5.38
N ASP A 78 -8.54 0.08 5.83
CA ASP A 78 -8.91 -0.51 7.11
C ASP A 78 -7.80 -0.27 8.15
N MET A 79 -7.89 0.81 8.90
CA MET A 79 -6.95 1.16 9.97
C MET A 79 -6.86 0.12 11.11
N THR A 80 -7.72 -0.91 11.10
CA THR A 80 -7.70 -1.99 12.10
C THR A 80 -7.04 -3.25 11.59
N TRP A 81 -6.69 -3.29 10.29
CA TRP A 81 -6.05 -4.43 9.65
C TRP A 81 -4.68 -4.74 10.30
N SER A 82 -4.36 -6.00 10.38
CA SER A 82 -3.05 -6.49 10.82
C SER A 82 -2.55 -7.58 9.88
N GLU A 83 -1.24 -7.73 9.79
CA GLU A 83 -0.63 -8.76 8.94
C GLU A 83 -1.20 -10.15 9.24
N GLY A 84 -1.69 -10.83 8.20
CA GLY A 84 -2.37 -12.11 8.28
C GLY A 84 -3.90 -12.05 8.29
N ASP A 85 -4.49 -10.84 8.39
CA ASP A 85 -5.92 -10.64 8.19
C ASP A 85 -6.25 -10.55 6.69
N GLU A 86 -7.48 -10.89 6.31
CA GLU A 86 -8.00 -10.57 4.98
C GLU A 86 -8.16 -9.05 4.83
N GLY A 87 -7.85 -8.52 3.66
CA GLY A 87 -7.99 -7.08 3.39
C GLY A 87 -7.67 -6.72 1.94
N ASP A 88 -8.21 -5.60 1.49
CA ASP A 88 -7.98 -5.12 0.13
C ASP A 88 -6.68 -4.31 0.06
N TRP A 89 -5.71 -4.80 -0.65
CA TRP A 89 -4.51 -4.05 -1.01
C TRP A 89 -4.86 -2.92 -1.97
N ILE A 90 -4.08 -1.84 -1.99
CA ILE A 90 -4.32 -0.69 -2.85
C ILE A 90 -3.09 -0.42 -3.71
N PHE A 91 -3.30 -0.33 -5.02
CA PHE A 91 -2.26 0.05 -5.96
C PHE A 91 -2.55 1.44 -6.53
N LEU A 92 -1.69 2.41 -6.20
CA LEU A 92 -1.76 3.78 -6.69
C LEU A 92 -0.86 3.93 -7.91
N LEU A 93 -1.43 4.42 -9.01
CA LEU A 93 -0.73 4.73 -10.25
C LEU A 93 -0.79 6.23 -10.49
N PHE A 94 0.33 6.92 -10.44
CA PHE A 94 0.43 8.33 -10.79
C PHE A 94 0.84 8.45 -12.26
N ILE A 95 0.01 9.09 -13.04
CA ILE A 95 0.23 9.29 -14.48
C ILE A 95 -0.05 10.76 -14.86
N ASP A 96 0.39 11.12 -16.05
CA ASP A 96 -0.09 12.26 -16.81
C ASP A 96 -0.46 11.77 -18.20
N THR A 97 -1.58 12.21 -18.75
CA THR A 97 -2.05 11.83 -20.08
C THR A 97 -1.11 12.32 -21.20
N ASP A 98 -0.36 13.40 -20.91
CA ASP A 98 0.66 13.97 -21.78
C ASP A 98 2.02 13.25 -21.69
N CYS A 99 2.23 12.44 -20.65
CA CYS A 99 3.48 11.70 -20.45
C CYS A 99 3.62 10.53 -21.46
N PRO A 100 4.67 10.51 -22.32
CA PRO A 100 4.86 9.43 -23.26
C PRO A 100 5.03 8.05 -22.62
N PHE A 101 5.72 7.99 -21.48
CA PHE A 101 5.96 6.74 -20.77
C PHE A 101 4.68 6.17 -20.15
N CYS A 102 3.77 7.05 -19.67
CA CYS A 102 2.46 6.64 -19.16
C CYS A 102 1.58 6.08 -20.26
N TYR A 103 1.57 6.75 -21.42
CA TYR A 103 0.84 6.27 -22.59
C TYR A 103 1.35 4.91 -23.05
N ASP A 104 2.67 4.76 -23.20
CA ASP A 104 3.30 3.53 -23.68
C ASP A 104 3.17 2.37 -22.65
N ALA A 105 3.03 2.67 -21.34
CA ALA A 105 2.79 1.68 -20.28
C ALA A 105 1.35 1.16 -20.20
N GLY A 106 0.42 1.68 -20.99
CA GLY A 106 -1.00 1.33 -20.91
C GLY A 106 -1.31 -0.17 -21.02
N GLN A 107 -0.53 -0.92 -21.82
CA GLN A 107 -0.66 -2.40 -21.88
C GLN A 107 -0.26 -3.03 -20.54
N LYS A 108 0.85 -2.60 -19.94
CA LYS A 108 1.30 -3.11 -18.63
C LYS A 108 0.28 -2.84 -17.53
N HIS A 109 -0.31 -1.64 -17.50
CA HIS A 109 -1.35 -1.31 -16.53
C HIS A 109 -2.57 -2.22 -16.69
N SER A 110 -2.98 -2.51 -17.93
CA SER A 110 -4.06 -3.48 -18.21
C SER A 110 -3.69 -4.89 -17.74
N ASP A 111 -2.44 -5.32 -17.96
CA ASP A 111 -1.96 -6.63 -17.56
C ASP A 111 -1.91 -6.77 -16.03
N TYR A 112 -1.46 -5.74 -15.30
CA TYR A 112 -1.48 -5.72 -13.83
C TYR A 112 -2.90 -5.83 -13.28
N TYR A 113 -3.85 -5.06 -13.84
CA TYR A 113 -5.24 -5.13 -13.41
C TYR A 113 -5.87 -6.50 -13.71
N ASN A 114 -5.60 -7.07 -14.88
CA ASN A 114 -6.10 -8.41 -15.21
C ASN A 114 -5.55 -9.50 -14.29
N GLN A 115 -4.33 -9.32 -13.78
CA GLN A 115 -3.69 -10.30 -12.90
C GLN A 115 -4.09 -10.13 -11.43
N PHE A 116 -4.21 -8.89 -10.95
CA PHE A 116 -4.32 -8.58 -9.52
C PHE A 116 -5.61 -7.89 -9.12
N GLY A 117 -6.42 -7.41 -10.06
CA GLY A 117 -7.60 -6.58 -9.77
C GLY A 117 -8.74 -7.28 -9.01
N SER A 118 -8.64 -8.61 -8.75
CA SER A 118 -9.54 -9.32 -7.84
C SER A 118 -9.17 -9.14 -6.36
N ASP A 119 -7.89 -8.86 -6.06
CA ASP A 119 -7.32 -8.85 -4.72
C ASP A 119 -6.69 -7.50 -4.37
N VAL A 120 -6.58 -6.61 -5.36
CA VAL A 120 -5.97 -5.27 -5.25
C VAL A 120 -6.92 -4.24 -5.84
N LYS A 121 -7.23 -3.20 -5.06
CA LYS A 121 -7.93 -2.02 -5.56
C LYS A 121 -6.93 -1.14 -6.34
N PHE A 122 -7.27 -0.82 -7.58
CA PHE A 122 -6.47 0.06 -8.43
C PHE A 122 -7.06 1.47 -8.41
N PHE A 123 -6.22 2.46 -8.21
CA PHE A 123 -6.56 3.87 -8.36
C PHE A 123 -5.50 4.56 -9.21
N THR A 124 -5.91 5.30 -10.23
CA THR A 124 -4.99 6.12 -11.02
C THR A 124 -5.18 7.57 -10.68
N ILE A 125 -4.11 8.24 -10.25
CA ILE A 125 -4.05 9.67 -10.02
C ILE A 125 -3.53 10.30 -11.30
N SER A 126 -4.39 11.07 -11.97
CA SER A 126 -4.04 11.78 -13.20
C SER A 126 -3.63 13.20 -12.86
N THR A 127 -2.32 13.39 -12.70
CA THR A 127 -1.71 14.68 -12.38
C THR A 127 -1.34 15.44 -13.66
N GLU A 128 -1.09 16.72 -13.52
CA GLU A 128 -0.59 17.61 -14.59
C GLU A 128 0.92 17.80 -14.46
N LEU A 129 1.70 17.39 -15.46
CA LEU A 129 3.10 17.76 -15.57
C LEU A 129 3.23 19.12 -16.28
N SER A 130 4.20 19.92 -15.84
CA SER A 130 4.47 21.22 -16.48
C SER A 130 5.15 21.02 -17.84
N ILE A 131 4.39 20.60 -18.86
CA ILE A 131 4.87 20.43 -20.23
C ILE A 131 4.55 21.69 -21.03
N PRO A 132 5.54 22.45 -21.53
CA PRO A 132 5.29 23.71 -22.24
C PRO A 132 4.36 23.54 -23.43
N GLY A 133 3.25 24.29 -23.42
CA GLY A 133 2.26 24.32 -24.50
C GLY A 133 1.22 23.20 -24.47
N HIS A 134 1.23 22.38 -23.42
CA HIS A 134 0.27 21.30 -23.21
C HIS A 134 -0.35 21.42 -21.83
N SER A 135 -1.59 21.03 -21.71
CA SER A 135 -2.29 20.84 -20.44
C SER A 135 -3.41 19.82 -20.62
N SER A 136 -3.46 18.89 -19.70
CA SER A 136 -4.50 17.86 -19.66
C SER A 136 -5.85 18.44 -19.21
N SER A 137 -6.92 17.72 -19.45
CA SER A 137 -8.27 18.08 -19.03
C SER A 137 -9.02 16.86 -18.49
N LYS A 138 -10.09 17.10 -17.70
CA LYS A 138 -10.98 16.01 -17.27
C LYS A 138 -11.52 15.17 -18.42
N THR A 139 -11.81 15.79 -19.57
CA THR A 139 -12.23 15.06 -20.76
C THR A 139 -11.12 14.16 -21.28
N GLU A 140 -9.91 14.65 -21.32
CA GLU A 140 -8.76 13.87 -21.77
C GLU A 140 -8.43 12.72 -20.81
N ILE A 141 -8.55 12.93 -19.47
CA ILE A 141 -8.43 11.86 -18.47
C ILE A 141 -9.43 10.74 -18.77
N VAL A 142 -10.70 11.08 -19.02
CA VAL A 142 -11.75 10.12 -19.38
C VAL A 142 -11.39 9.40 -20.68
N ASP A 143 -10.97 10.14 -21.71
CA ASP A 143 -10.65 9.59 -23.01
C ASP A 143 -9.41 8.70 -22.97
N PHE A 144 -8.41 9.06 -22.15
CA PHE A 144 -7.25 8.21 -21.90
C PHE A 144 -7.65 6.90 -21.21
N ARG A 145 -8.49 6.98 -20.16
CA ARG A 145 -8.98 5.83 -19.40
C ARG A 145 -9.79 4.89 -20.28
N ASP A 146 -10.82 5.43 -20.97
CA ASP A 146 -11.83 4.68 -21.70
C ASP A 146 -11.40 4.36 -23.15
N LYS A 147 -10.25 4.89 -23.59
CA LYS A 147 -9.75 4.81 -24.97
C LYS A 147 -10.72 5.42 -25.98
N ASN A 148 -11.28 6.58 -25.65
CA ASN A 148 -12.09 7.35 -26.57
C ASN A 148 -11.21 8.16 -27.54
N PRO A 149 -11.72 8.51 -28.75
CA PRO A 149 -11.00 9.36 -29.68
C PRO A 149 -10.74 10.76 -29.14
N ASN A 150 -9.48 11.07 -28.84
CA ASN A 150 -8.99 12.38 -28.45
C ASN A 150 -7.51 12.49 -28.86
N ASN A 151 -7.12 13.54 -29.55
CA ASN A 151 -5.74 13.72 -30.04
C ASN A 151 -4.83 14.44 -29.04
N GLY A 152 -5.30 14.73 -27.81
CA GLY A 152 -4.53 15.41 -26.77
C GLY A 152 -3.46 14.52 -26.11
N CYS A 153 -3.66 13.21 -26.11
CA CYS A 153 -2.75 12.30 -25.44
C CYS A 153 -1.30 12.37 -25.95
N LYS A 154 -0.34 12.14 -25.04
CA LYS A 154 1.10 12.15 -25.33
C LYS A 154 1.56 13.50 -25.87
N SER A 155 1.08 14.59 -25.27
CA SER A 155 1.34 15.98 -25.70
C SER A 155 0.95 16.21 -27.15
N ASP A 156 -0.31 15.98 -27.50
CA ASP A 156 -0.88 16.12 -28.85
C ASP A 156 -0.20 15.25 -29.94
N LYS A 157 0.51 14.20 -29.54
CA LYS A 157 1.25 13.33 -30.47
C LYS A 157 0.57 12.00 -30.70
N ALA A 158 -0.49 11.67 -29.95
CA ALA A 158 -1.19 10.40 -30.06
C ALA A 158 -2.68 10.58 -29.80
N ASN A 159 -3.47 9.70 -30.42
CA ASN A 159 -4.88 9.57 -30.08
C ASN A 159 -5.04 8.67 -28.86
N CYS A 160 -5.82 9.11 -27.87
CA CYS A 160 -6.07 8.34 -26.66
C CYS A 160 -6.70 6.98 -26.94
N ALA A 161 -7.50 6.85 -28.03
CA ALA A 161 -8.05 5.58 -28.48
C ALA A 161 -6.97 4.55 -28.88
N ASP A 162 -5.80 5.02 -29.31
CA ASP A 162 -4.69 4.18 -29.77
C ASP A 162 -3.74 3.81 -28.61
N ARG A 163 -4.00 4.27 -27.37
CA ARG A 163 -3.21 3.87 -26.20
C ARG A 163 -3.10 2.34 -26.11
N PRO A 164 -1.91 1.75 -25.89
CA PRO A 164 -1.77 0.31 -25.70
C PRO A 164 -2.66 -0.22 -24.56
N GLY A 165 -3.06 -1.48 -24.66
CA GLY A 165 -3.91 -2.15 -23.65
C GLY A 165 -5.41 -1.96 -23.90
N THR A 166 -6.19 -2.36 -22.89
CA THR A 166 -7.66 -2.24 -22.89
C THR A 166 -8.10 -0.91 -22.25
N PRO A 167 -9.38 -0.51 -22.37
CA PRO A 167 -9.97 0.48 -21.47
C PRO A 167 -9.72 0.07 -20.01
N HIS A 168 -9.53 1.04 -19.13
CA HIS A 168 -9.26 0.81 -17.73
C HIS A 168 -10.56 0.84 -16.93
N ASP A 169 -10.89 -0.25 -16.22
CA ASP A 169 -12.16 -0.40 -15.51
C ASP A 169 -12.14 0.15 -14.07
N TRP A 170 -10.96 0.63 -13.60
CA TRP A 170 -10.78 1.19 -12.27
C TRP A 170 -10.89 2.72 -12.25
N PRO A 171 -11.06 3.35 -11.05
CA PRO A 171 -11.21 4.79 -10.93
C PRO A 171 -9.98 5.59 -11.35
N TYR A 172 -10.21 6.73 -11.98
CA TYR A 172 -9.22 7.76 -12.29
C TYR A 172 -9.52 9.02 -11.49
N ILE A 173 -8.57 9.48 -10.71
CA ILE A 173 -8.67 10.58 -9.75
C ILE A 173 -8.09 11.83 -10.41
N ASP A 174 -8.80 12.93 -10.31
CA ASP A 174 -8.39 14.24 -10.83
C ASP A 174 -7.34 14.88 -9.92
N ASP A 175 -6.17 15.18 -10.48
CA ASP A 175 -5.10 15.94 -9.83
C ASP A 175 -4.51 16.97 -10.79
N LEU A 176 -5.36 17.57 -11.63
CA LEU A 176 -4.94 18.61 -12.58
C LEU A 176 -4.44 19.89 -11.89
N ASN A 177 -4.82 20.12 -10.64
CA ASN A 177 -4.28 21.19 -9.79
C ASN A 177 -2.95 20.85 -9.11
N ARG A 178 -2.49 19.59 -9.19
CA ARG A 178 -1.25 19.05 -8.61
C ARG A 178 -1.19 18.99 -7.07
N ASP A 179 -2.27 19.20 -6.37
CA ASP A 179 -2.27 19.19 -4.91
C ASP A 179 -1.84 17.80 -4.37
N ILE A 180 -2.33 16.72 -5.02
CA ILE A 180 -1.96 15.34 -4.63
C ILE A 180 -0.50 15.06 -5.00
N ALA A 181 -0.07 15.44 -6.20
CA ALA A 181 1.32 15.25 -6.63
C ALA A 181 2.31 15.96 -5.70
N ASP A 182 1.96 17.16 -5.23
CA ASP A 182 2.79 17.92 -4.29
C ASP A 182 2.79 17.28 -2.89
N ASP A 183 1.66 16.79 -2.37
CA ASP A 183 1.57 16.07 -1.09
C ASP A 183 2.35 14.74 -1.11
N TYR A 184 2.49 14.13 -2.28
CA TYR A 184 3.23 12.89 -2.50
C TYR A 184 4.69 13.11 -2.90
N ASP A 185 5.19 14.36 -2.91
CA ASP A 185 6.55 14.69 -3.40
C ASP A 185 6.86 13.96 -4.72
N LEU A 186 5.90 13.95 -5.66
CA LEU A 186 5.94 13.12 -6.85
C LEU A 186 7.16 13.42 -7.73
N PRO A 187 8.10 12.48 -7.93
CA PRO A 187 9.34 12.74 -8.68
C PRO A 187 9.11 12.83 -10.20
N GLY A 188 7.99 12.30 -10.68
CA GLY A 188 7.62 12.23 -12.09
C GLY A 188 6.62 11.10 -12.35
N THR A 189 6.26 10.90 -13.62
CA THR A 189 5.30 9.87 -14.04
C THR A 189 5.88 8.96 -15.13
N PRO A 190 5.50 7.68 -15.19
CA PRO A 190 4.62 6.99 -14.24
C PRO A 190 5.33 6.73 -12.91
N PHE A 191 4.57 6.75 -11.81
CA PHE A 191 5.06 6.42 -10.48
C PHE A 191 4.04 5.52 -9.79
N TYR A 192 4.50 4.59 -8.93
CA TYR A 192 3.66 3.55 -8.38
C TYR A 192 3.90 3.35 -6.90
N LEU A 193 2.82 3.12 -6.15
CA LEU A 193 2.85 2.70 -4.75
C LEU A 193 1.94 1.48 -4.57
N LEU A 194 2.37 0.53 -3.76
CA LEU A 194 1.51 -0.51 -3.22
C LEU A 194 1.30 -0.24 -1.74
N LEU A 195 0.04 -0.13 -1.33
CA LEU A 195 -0.33 0.06 0.07
C LEU A 195 -0.92 -1.24 0.61
N SER A 196 -0.58 -1.57 1.85
CA SER A 196 -1.30 -2.58 2.63
C SER A 196 -2.72 -2.10 2.95
N PRO A 197 -3.63 -2.98 3.39
CA PRO A 197 -5.03 -2.61 3.66
C PRO A 197 -5.19 -1.50 4.69
N ASP A 198 -4.23 -1.32 5.61
CA ASP A 198 -4.18 -0.22 6.59
C ASP A 198 -3.58 1.09 6.06
N GLY A 199 -3.25 1.12 4.77
CA GLY A 199 -2.75 2.32 4.08
C GLY A 199 -1.25 2.55 4.22
N ILE A 200 -0.51 1.62 4.84
CA ILE A 200 0.95 1.72 4.92
C ILE A 200 1.56 1.42 3.56
N VAL A 201 2.52 2.23 3.14
CA VAL A 201 3.30 2.00 1.91
C VAL A 201 4.13 0.75 2.08
N ALA A 202 3.73 -0.33 1.40
CA ALA A 202 4.44 -1.60 1.40
C ALA A 202 5.53 -1.66 0.32
N TRP A 203 5.36 -0.88 -0.76
CA TRP A 203 6.34 -0.77 -1.83
C TRP A 203 6.21 0.58 -2.56
N ASN A 204 7.35 1.13 -2.95
CA ASN A 204 7.48 2.41 -3.62
C ASN A 204 8.45 2.31 -4.80
N SER A 205 7.97 2.57 -6.02
CA SER A 205 8.78 2.48 -7.24
C SER A 205 10.01 3.40 -7.26
N GLY A 206 9.96 4.52 -6.55
CA GLY A 206 11.10 5.45 -6.43
C GLY A 206 12.21 4.93 -5.49
N GLN A 207 11.88 4.04 -4.56
CA GLN A 207 12.85 3.40 -3.67
C GLN A 207 13.37 2.07 -4.25
N ASN A 208 12.65 1.49 -5.22
CA ASN A 208 12.97 0.21 -5.86
C ASN A 208 13.15 0.39 -7.38
N GLU A 209 14.06 1.27 -7.76
CA GLU A 209 14.32 1.59 -9.17
C GLU A 209 14.63 0.36 -10.01
N GLY A 210 13.90 0.19 -11.10
CA GLY A 210 14.06 -0.91 -12.06
C GLY A 210 13.33 -2.21 -11.70
N GLU A 211 12.69 -2.29 -10.53
CA GLU A 211 11.79 -3.39 -10.20
C GLU A 211 10.46 -3.24 -10.97
N ASP A 212 9.93 -4.36 -11.48
CA ASP A 212 8.63 -4.36 -12.13
C ASP A 212 7.51 -4.32 -11.08
N PRO A 213 6.57 -3.37 -11.14
CA PRO A 213 5.48 -3.24 -10.16
C PRO A 213 4.65 -4.52 -10.00
N GLY A 214 4.40 -5.25 -11.08
CA GLY A 214 3.68 -6.53 -11.02
C GLY A 214 4.44 -7.60 -10.26
N ALA A 215 5.78 -7.63 -10.39
CA ALA A 215 6.62 -8.55 -9.63
C ALA A 215 6.62 -8.18 -8.14
N ALA A 216 6.62 -6.89 -7.81
CA ALA A 216 6.53 -6.40 -6.43
C ALA A 216 5.19 -6.80 -5.79
N ILE A 217 4.06 -6.55 -6.48
CA ILE A 217 2.72 -6.97 -6.00
C ILE A 217 2.70 -8.46 -5.71
N GLN A 218 3.16 -9.28 -6.68
CA GLN A 218 3.16 -10.74 -6.53
C GLN A 218 4.03 -11.21 -5.36
N SER A 219 5.20 -10.60 -5.17
CA SER A 219 6.15 -10.95 -4.11
C SER A 219 5.59 -10.64 -2.73
N ILE A 220 5.03 -9.44 -2.56
CA ILE A 220 4.52 -8.95 -1.27
C ILE A 220 3.26 -9.70 -0.87
N MET A 221 2.28 -9.82 -1.76
CA MET A 221 1.04 -10.52 -1.48
C MET A 221 1.25 -12.04 -1.34
N GLY A 222 2.17 -12.63 -2.10
CA GLY A 222 2.53 -14.05 -1.97
C GLY A 222 3.26 -14.39 -0.69
N ALA A 223 3.90 -13.43 -0.03
CA ALA A 223 4.53 -13.59 1.27
C ALA A 223 3.55 -13.43 2.45
N SER A 224 2.39 -12.77 2.20
CA SER A 224 1.34 -12.50 3.21
C SER A 224 0.25 -13.58 3.23
N ALA A 225 0.29 -14.55 2.33
CA ALA A 225 -0.65 -15.68 2.21
C ALA A 225 -0.05 -16.94 2.86
#